data_11ba71f21abbf9b663f3f3acfe35e9bc
#
_entry.id   11ba71f21abbf9b663f3f3acfe35e9bc
#
_cell.length_a   1.000
_cell.length_b   1.000
_cell.length_c   1.000
_cell.angle_alpha   90.00
_cell.angle_beta   90.00
_cell.angle_gamma   90.00
#
_symmetry.space_group_name_H-M   'P 1'
#
loop_
_entity.id
_entity.type
_entity.pdbx_description
1 polymer ?
#
loop_
_entity_poly.entity_id
_entity_poly.type
_entity_poly.pdbx_seq_one_letter_code
_entity_poly.pdbx_strand_id
1 'polypeptide(L)'
;MFDRIETLRMASSLTAHAAQRQKLIAQNVANADTPGFRSRDLEGFASTYRSQVSAEMRSTRSGHLTGVSWGAESGRVVDDGGEPAPNGNTVSVEEEMIRTAEARREFDVSLAVTRSAMSLIRTSLGRRG
;
A
#
# COMPACT_ATOMS: atom_id res chain seq x y z
N MET A 1 -14.71 -19.09 -4.94
CA MET A 1 -13.50 -18.88 -5.77
C MET A 1 -13.23 -17.40 -6.05
N PHE A 2 -14.24 -16.62 -6.39
CA PHE A 2 -14.10 -15.16 -6.60
C PHE A 2 -13.58 -14.40 -5.38
N ASP A 3 -14.09 -14.68 -4.18
CA ASP A 3 -13.65 -14.06 -2.93
C ASP A 3 -12.15 -14.30 -2.63
N ARG A 4 -11.61 -15.44 -3.07
CA ARG A 4 -10.18 -15.75 -2.89
C ARG A 4 -9.28 -14.95 -3.82
N ILE A 5 -9.75 -14.71 -5.05
CA ILE A 5 -9.04 -13.87 -6.02
C ILE A 5 -9.05 -12.41 -5.55
N GLU A 6 -10.17 -11.95 -5.00
CA GLU A 6 -10.30 -10.62 -4.42
C GLU A 6 -9.37 -10.44 -3.21
N THR A 7 -9.29 -11.44 -2.34
CA THR A 7 -8.35 -11.45 -1.21
C THR A 7 -6.90 -11.38 -1.69
N LEU A 8 -6.53 -12.10 -2.75
CA LEU A 8 -5.19 -12.02 -3.34
C LEU A 8 -4.90 -10.64 -3.94
N ARG A 9 -5.87 -10.04 -4.61
CA ARG A 9 -5.76 -8.67 -5.14
C ARG A 9 -5.53 -7.67 -4.02
N MET A 10 -6.34 -7.75 -2.96
CA MET A 10 -6.19 -6.87 -1.80
C MET A 10 -4.83 -7.05 -1.13
N ALA A 11 -4.36 -8.28 -0.95
CA ALA A 11 -3.04 -8.57 -0.39
C ALA A 11 -1.91 -8.02 -1.28
N SER A 12 -2.01 -8.15 -2.60
CA SER A 12 -1.05 -7.59 -3.55
C SER A 12 -1.03 -6.05 -3.49
N SER A 13 -2.20 -5.43 -3.41
CA SER A 13 -2.31 -3.97 -3.26
C SER A 13 -1.70 -3.49 -1.94
N LEU A 14 -1.90 -4.23 -0.85
CA LEU A 14 -1.30 -3.91 0.44
C LEU A 14 0.23 -4.04 0.40
N THR A 15 0.76 -5.07 -0.27
CA THR A 15 2.20 -5.23 -0.47
C THR A 15 2.80 -4.05 -1.22
N ALA A 16 2.17 -3.62 -2.31
CA ALA A 16 2.61 -2.47 -3.10
C ALA A 16 2.54 -1.17 -2.29
N HIS A 17 1.47 -0.96 -1.53
CA HIS A 17 1.31 0.19 -0.64
C HIS A 17 2.40 0.24 0.43
N ALA A 18 2.66 -0.88 1.11
CA ALA A 18 3.71 -0.95 2.13
C ALA A 18 5.11 -0.68 1.55
N ALA A 19 5.41 -1.23 0.36
CA ALA A 19 6.69 -0.99 -0.32
C ALA A 19 6.86 0.50 -0.69
N GLN A 20 5.82 1.15 -1.17
CA GLN A 20 5.86 2.57 -1.50
C GLN A 20 5.97 3.44 -0.26
N ARG A 21 5.28 3.08 0.82
CA ARG A 21 5.41 3.77 2.11
C ARG A 21 6.83 3.69 2.63
N GLN A 22 7.48 2.52 2.56
CA GLN A 22 8.90 2.36 2.92
C GLN A 22 9.83 3.26 2.08
N LYS A 23 9.55 3.41 0.79
CA LYS A 23 10.30 4.32 -0.07
C LYS A 23 10.18 5.77 0.36
N LEU A 24 8.98 6.24 0.72
CA LEU A 24 8.77 7.59 1.22
C LEU A 24 9.47 7.83 2.56
N ILE A 25 9.38 6.87 3.48
CA ILE A 25 10.09 6.91 4.76
C ILE A 25 11.60 7.04 4.54
N ALA A 26 12.16 6.24 3.65
CA ALA A 26 13.58 6.32 3.31
C ALA A 26 13.96 7.69 2.71
N GLN A 27 13.09 8.28 1.88
CA GLN A 27 13.29 9.64 1.36
C GLN A 27 13.22 10.70 2.46
N ASN A 28 12.28 10.58 3.40
CA ASN A 28 12.18 11.49 4.55
C ASN A 28 13.46 11.43 5.39
N VAL A 29 13.88 10.22 5.76
CA VAL A 29 15.11 10.03 6.57
C VAL A 29 16.34 10.58 5.84
N ALA A 30 16.47 10.34 4.54
CA ALA A 30 17.58 10.85 3.74
C ALA A 30 17.60 12.38 3.69
N ASN A 31 16.47 13.04 3.86
CA ASN A 31 16.31 14.49 3.85
C ASN A 31 16.09 15.10 5.25
N ALA A 32 16.38 14.36 6.31
CA ALA A 32 16.16 14.84 7.68
C ALA A 32 16.95 16.11 8.02
N ASP A 33 18.09 16.33 7.37
CA ASP A 33 18.94 17.51 7.54
C ASP A 33 18.77 18.55 6.41
N THR A 34 17.87 18.31 5.45
CA THR A 34 17.65 19.23 4.33
C THR A 34 16.76 20.41 4.78
N PRO A 35 17.23 21.66 4.76
CA PRO A 35 16.42 22.80 5.14
C PRO A 35 15.16 22.93 4.31
N GLY A 36 14.02 23.19 4.96
CA GLY A 36 12.72 23.40 4.30
C GLY A 36 12.09 22.12 3.72
N PHE A 37 12.68 20.94 3.94
CA PHE A 37 12.10 19.69 3.48
C PHE A 37 10.84 19.34 4.28
N ARG A 38 9.79 18.96 3.58
CA ARG A 38 8.52 18.53 4.19
C ARG A 38 8.37 17.02 4.12
N SER A 39 8.16 16.42 5.27
CA SER A 39 7.89 15.00 5.41
C SER A 39 6.62 14.59 4.68
N ARG A 40 6.65 13.45 3.99
CA ARG A 40 5.53 12.90 3.23
C ARG A 40 5.24 11.48 3.66
N ASP A 41 3.97 11.13 3.68
CA ASP A 41 3.52 9.76 3.88
C ASP A 41 2.44 9.40 2.85
N LEU A 42 2.05 8.14 2.79
CA LEU A 42 0.90 7.71 2.01
C LEU A 42 -0.38 7.85 2.80
N GLU A 43 -1.44 8.17 2.11
CA GLU A 43 -2.79 8.00 2.64
C GLU A 43 -3.01 6.55 3.07
N GLY A 44 -3.79 6.33 4.15
CA GLY A 44 -4.01 5.00 4.71
C GLY A 44 -4.53 3.99 3.68
N PHE A 45 -4.06 2.76 3.74
CA PHE A 45 -4.42 1.71 2.77
C PHE A 45 -5.93 1.53 2.62
N ALA A 46 -6.68 1.57 3.71
CA ALA A 46 -8.13 1.35 3.67
C ALA A 46 -8.87 2.41 2.82
N SER A 47 -8.47 3.69 2.88
CA SER A 47 -9.07 4.75 2.07
C SER A 47 -8.64 4.65 0.62
N THR A 48 -7.36 4.38 0.37
CA THR A 48 -6.80 4.16 -0.97
C THR A 48 -7.49 3.00 -1.67
N TYR A 49 -7.63 1.85 -1.00
CA TYR A 49 -8.27 0.67 -1.57
C TYR A 49 -9.77 0.91 -1.88
N ARG A 50 -10.50 1.58 -0.99
CA ARG A 50 -11.90 1.94 -1.25
C ARG A 50 -12.06 2.85 -2.46
N SER A 51 -11.19 3.83 -2.62
CA SER A 51 -11.22 4.74 -3.77
C SER A 51 -10.91 4.00 -5.08
N GLN A 52 -9.97 3.06 -5.07
CA GLN A 52 -9.65 2.22 -6.22
C GLN A 52 -10.83 1.34 -6.64
N VAL A 53 -11.45 0.64 -5.69
CA VAL A 53 -12.61 -0.22 -5.96
C VAL A 53 -13.82 0.59 -6.45
N SER A 54 -14.02 1.80 -5.94
CA SER A 54 -15.10 2.69 -6.39
C SER A 54 -14.83 3.32 -7.76
N ALA A 55 -13.57 3.47 -8.13
CA ALA A 55 -13.15 4.02 -9.44
C ALA A 55 -13.14 2.97 -10.57
N GLU A 56 -13.32 1.68 -10.26
CA GLU A 56 -13.50 0.66 -11.29
C GLU A 56 -14.71 1.00 -12.15
N MET A 57 -14.46 1.36 -13.41
CA MET A 57 -15.51 1.68 -14.37
C MET A 57 -16.46 0.50 -14.52
N ARG A 58 -17.73 0.71 -14.23
CA ARG A 58 -18.77 -0.27 -14.51
C ARG A 58 -18.88 -0.47 -16.02
N SER A 59 -18.42 -1.62 -16.47
CA SER A 59 -18.65 -2.04 -17.86
C SER A 59 -20.11 -2.40 -18.04
N THR A 60 -20.84 -1.62 -18.83
CA THR A 60 -22.25 -1.88 -19.19
C THR A 60 -22.40 -2.68 -20.47
N ARG A 61 -21.31 -2.99 -21.18
CA ARG A 61 -21.30 -3.79 -22.42
C ARG A 61 -20.20 -4.84 -22.38
N SER A 62 -20.52 -6.08 -22.80
CA SER A 62 -19.53 -7.12 -23.08
C SER A 62 -18.60 -6.64 -24.20
N GLY A 63 -17.31 -6.47 -23.91
CA GLY A 63 -16.30 -5.97 -24.85
C GLY A 63 -15.66 -4.65 -24.42
N HIS A 64 -16.15 -3.98 -23.39
CA HIS A 64 -15.41 -2.90 -22.73
C HIS A 64 -14.21 -3.50 -21.98
N LEU A 65 -13.01 -3.14 -22.42
CA LEU A 65 -11.81 -3.37 -21.65
C LEU A 65 -11.87 -2.45 -20.43
N THR A 66 -12.35 -3.00 -19.32
CA THR A 66 -12.05 -2.39 -18.01
C THR A 66 -10.55 -2.52 -17.84
N GLY A 67 -9.87 -1.39 -17.91
CA GLY A 67 -8.43 -1.37 -17.62
C GLY A 67 -8.18 -1.87 -16.22
N VAL A 68 -7.90 -3.16 -16.11
CA VAL A 68 -7.41 -3.75 -14.87
C VAL A 68 -5.99 -3.26 -14.74
N SER A 69 -5.81 -2.14 -14.07
CA SER A 69 -4.49 -1.71 -13.61
C SER A 69 -4.01 -2.75 -12.59
N TRP A 70 -3.29 -3.74 -13.08
CA TRP A 70 -2.57 -4.69 -12.26
C TRP A 70 -1.38 -3.96 -11.62
N GLY A 71 -1.58 -3.52 -10.44
CA GLY A 71 -0.51 -2.97 -9.63
C GLY A 71 -0.28 -1.48 -9.84
N ALA A 72 -0.38 -0.79 -8.76
CA ALA A 72 0.17 0.51 -8.52
C ALA A 72 -0.63 1.72 -9.02
N GLU A 73 -1.86 1.80 -8.68
CA GLU A 73 -2.27 3.10 -8.18
C GLU A 73 -1.68 3.20 -6.78
N SER A 74 -0.49 3.72 -6.75
CA SER A 74 0.20 4.15 -5.57
C SER A 74 -0.73 5.03 -4.76
N GLY A 75 -0.86 4.77 -3.47
CA GLY A 75 -1.65 5.60 -2.58
C GLY A 75 -1.28 7.07 -2.75
N ARG A 76 -2.23 7.94 -2.50
CA ARG A 76 -1.99 9.38 -2.58
C ARG A 76 -0.91 9.78 -1.58
N VAL A 77 0.12 10.45 -2.06
CA VAL A 77 1.16 11.05 -1.22
C VAL A 77 0.59 12.31 -0.57
N VAL A 78 0.67 12.38 0.74
CA VAL A 78 0.20 13.52 1.53
C VAL A 78 1.34 14.10 2.36
N ASP A 79 1.25 15.40 2.64
CA ASP A 79 2.10 16.04 3.64
C ASP A 79 1.67 15.51 5.01
N ASP A 80 2.61 15.07 5.80
CA ASP A 80 2.35 14.46 7.09
C ASP A 80 1.99 15.50 8.18
N GLY A 81 2.22 16.79 7.92
CA GLY A 81 1.82 17.86 8.83
C GLY A 81 2.69 17.99 10.09
N GLY A 82 3.89 17.43 10.10
CA GLY A 82 4.83 17.55 11.21
C GLY A 82 5.18 18.98 11.57
N GLU A 83 5.51 19.25 12.84
CA GLU A 83 5.96 20.56 13.28
C GLU A 83 7.33 20.90 12.66
N PRO A 84 7.47 22.07 12.04
CA PRO A 84 8.73 22.47 11.43
C PRO A 84 9.79 22.79 12.50
N ALA A 85 10.98 22.23 12.32
CA ALA A 85 12.17 22.65 13.02
C ALA A 85 12.56 24.10 12.63
N PRO A 86 13.49 24.75 13.34
CA PRO A 86 13.90 26.13 13.03
C PRO A 86 14.39 26.34 11.59
N ASN A 87 14.92 25.29 10.94
CA ASN A 87 15.32 25.30 9.52
C ASN A 87 14.17 25.04 8.55
N GLY A 88 12.93 24.88 9.02
CA GLY A 88 11.75 24.57 8.23
C GLY A 88 11.57 23.08 7.86
N ASN A 89 12.46 22.20 8.32
CA ASN A 89 12.34 20.77 8.11
C ASN A 89 11.27 20.16 9.03
N THR A 90 10.36 19.34 8.49
CA THR A 90 9.28 18.67 9.25
C THR A 90 9.54 17.18 9.51
N VAL A 91 10.71 16.65 9.15
CA VAL A 91 11.05 15.25 9.36
C VAL A 91 11.45 15.01 10.82
N SER A 92 10.74 14.10 11.50
CA SER A 92 11.13 13.54 12.79
C SER A 92 11.65 12.12 12.59
N VAL A 93 12.90 11.89 12.93
CA VAL A 93 13.54 10.57 12.77
C VAL A 93 12.85 9.52 13.65
N GLU A 94 12.43 9.91 14.86
CA GLU A 94 11.70 9.03 15.76
C GLU A 94 10.36 8.58 15.17
N GLU A 95 9.60 9.50 14.56
CA GLU A 95 8.35 9.17 13.90
C GLU A 95 8.58 8.28 12.67
N GLU A 96 9.61 8.56 11.89
CA GLU A 96 9.97 7.72 10.73
C GLU A 96 10.38 6.29 11.14
N MET A 97 10.99 6.12 12.30
CA MET A 97 11.26 4.78 12.85
C MET A 97 9.98 4.03 13.20
N ILE A 98 9.00 4.70 13.80
CA ILE A 98 7.68 4.12 14.10
C ILE A 98 6.97 3.73 12.78
N ARG A 99 6.96 4.62 11.80
CA ARG A 99 6.38 4.37 10.47
C ARG A 99 7.06 3.21 9.75
N THR A 100 8.38 3.08 9.89
CA THR A 100 9.12 1.93 9.35
C THR A 100 8.61 0.62 9.94
N ALA A 101 8.41 0.57 11.25
CA ALA A 101 7.88 -0.61 11.93
C ALA A 101 6.45 -0.94 11.48
N GLU A 102 5.60 0.08 11.32
CA GLU A 102 4.23 -0.07 10.81
C GLU A 102 4.22 -0.59 9.36
N ALA A 103 4.99 0.02 8.47
CA ALA A 103 5.09 -0.40 7.06
C ALA A 103 5.60 -1.84 6.93
N ARG A 104 6.57 -2.22 7.78
CA ARG A 104 7.06 -3.60 7.82
C ARG A 104 5.99 -4.58 8.29
N ARG A 105 5.23 -4.20 9.32
CA ARG A 105 4.10 -5.00 9.80
C ARG A 105 3.03 -5.18 8.72
N GLU A 106 2.67 -4.10 8.00
CA GLU A 106 1.73 -4.17 6.88
C GLU A 106 2.23 -5.13 5.80
N PHE A 107 3.50 -5.07 5.47
CA PHE A 107 4.13 -5.98 4.51
C PHE A 107 4.09 -7.45 4.98
N ASP A 108 4.45 -7.72 6.22
CA ASP A 108 4.42 -9.07 6.79
C ASP A 108 2.99 -9.65 6.82
N VAL A 109 2.00 -8.83 7.17
CA VAL A 109 0.57 -9.21 7.12
C VAL A 109 0.15 -9.55 5.68
N SER A 110 0.53 -8.73 4.71
CA SER A 110 0.20 -8.97 3.30
C SER A 110 0.77 -10.30 2.79
N LEU A 111 2.01 -10.62 3.17
CA LEU A 111 2.64 -11.90 2.84
C LEU A 111 1.93 -13.10 3.52
N ALA A 112 1.54 -12.94 4.78
CA ALA A 112 0.81 -13.98 5.52
C ALA A 112 -0.55 -14.28 4.86
N VAL A 113 -1.29 -13.25 4.48
CA VAL A 113 -2.57 -13.38 3.76
C VAL A 113 -2.37 -14.05 2.40
N THR A 114 -1.34 -13.65 1.65
CA THR A 114 -1.02 -14.25 0.34
C THR A 114 -0.70 -15.73 0.47
N ARG A 115 0.12 -16.11 1.44
CA ARG A 115 0.46 -17.53 1.70
C ARG A 115 -0.76 -18.35 2.09
N SER A 116 -1.62 -17.80 2.95
CA SER A 116 -2.86 -18.44 3.37
C SER A 116 -3.80 -18.67 2.17
N ALA A 117 -4.02 -17.66 1.36
CA ALA A 117 -4.86 -17.75 0.17
C ALA A 117 -4.33 -18.76 -0.84
N MET A 118 -3.01 -18.78 -1.08
CA MET A 118 -2.36 -19.76 -1.95
C MET A 118 -2.47 -21.19 -1.42
N SER A 119 -2.35 -21.38 -0.10
CA SER A 119 -2.54 -22.69 0.55
C SER A 119 -3.97 -23.20 0.35
N LEU A 120 -4.97 -22.32 0.51
CA LEU A 120 -6.38 -22.67 0.27
C LEU A 120 -6.65 -23.05 -1.18
N ILE A 121 -6.05 -22.35 -2.14
CA ILE A 121 -6.17 -22.67 -3.57
C ILE A 121 -5.54 -24.04 -3.85
N ARG A 122 -4.34 -24.31 -3.36
CA ARG A 122 -3.67 -25.60 -3.52
C ARG A 122 -4.51 -26.74 -2.95
N THR A 123 -5.06 -26.56 -1.74
CA THR A 123 -5.91 -27.58 -1.11
C THR A 123 -7.18 -27.85 -1.92
N SER A 124 -7.76 -26.81 -2.51
CA SER A 124 -8.97 -26.98 -3.35
C SER A 124 -8.68 -27.65 -4.69
N LEU A 125 -7.49 -27.45 -5.26
CA LEU A 125 -7.05 -28.07 -6.51
C LEU A 125 -6.53 -29.49 -6.30
N GLY A 126 -5.81 -29.76 -5.19
CA GLY A 126 -5.23 -31.07 -4.88
C GLY A 126 -6.23 -32.13 -4.41
N ARG A 127 -7.48 -31.74 -4.16
CA ARG A 127 -8.55 -32.66 -3.72
C ARG A 127 -9.29 -33.36 -4.87
N ARG A 128 -8.84 -33.20 -6.10
CA ARG A 128 -9.33 -33.82 -7.33
C ARG A 128 -8.36 -34.90 -7.83
N GLY A 129 -7.88 -35.68 -6.93
CA GLY A 129 -7.09 -36.89 -7.25
C GLY A 129 -7.57 -38.06 -6.48
#